data_853073e8fed7d56039f5d5d42a0ef84a
#
_entry.id   853073e8fed7d56039f5d5d42a0ef84a
#
_cell.length_a   1.000
_cell.length_b   1.000
_cell.length_c   1.000
_cell.angle_alpha   90.00
_cell.angle_beta   90.00
_cell.angle_gamma   90.00
#
_symmetry.space_group_name_H-M   'P 1'
#
loop_
_entity.id
_entity.type
_entity.pdbx_description
1 polymer ?
#
loop_
_entity_poly.entity_id
_entity_poly.type
_entity_poly.pdbx_seq_one_letter_code
_entity_poly.pdbx_strand_id
1 'polypeptide(L)'
;MPRTRLIVGAITSALLFSSHAFAADQRFNNVVVFGDSLSDAGNVSLILDPALQTTQRFTTNPGSTAAENVAKALGFSSTASKLGGTDYAYGGAGFVNNATTLPIENIPQQLQQYLAATGGKADPRTLYQVWGGANDIFYLTDTYTDANVIAAGAAAAAQAEVKLLGNLQAAGAKYVVVYNLPDIGKTPESIAAGAAAQSGGTQISLVYNNVLQTGITQLSGSGLNIIPVNTFALINEVVANPSAFGFTNVTTPACGAGSSSVVCGPAGSTSGLYLYHYPAGADQTYLFADGVHPSTAADAMLGQYVMSIINAPGYASLLAEAPLASISAQNRAIRNQMLADGQGSDTRVFASIDYGDQRFDAMSGSPKTTSNNVNLTIGADVRFTDNLSGGVAMNVGQHNADYSGGGGYKLQDISGLGYVTYHQGGGYIGGYVDFGQDNFSDIERRIQLGNYVRNETAKADGNHMGGGVTGGWWFDFSSLRTGPFATVEWQTVKVDGYSENGIDSSAMWFSRQQRDSLVSTLGWRLEGHWQAGNTMLSPYAEIAWNHDDKADPRAVTAGLNSMPGSFSLVGFTPDKTWGTADVGLSAQFTQALSGWLGYSGRFSDNSQKYNSVNVGLKYAF
;
A
#
# COMPACT_ATOMS: atom_id res chain seq x y z
N MET A 1 -35.92 19.16 -47.27
CA MET A 1 -35.77 18.33 -46.06
C MET A 1 -35.25 16.97 -46.48
N PRO A 2 -33.99 16.70 -46.49
CA PRO A 2 -33.38 15.61 -45.75
C PRO A 2 -31.88 15.87 -45.51
N ARG A 3 -31.48 16.56 -44.43
CA ARG A 3 -30.08 16.68 -44.03
C ARG A 3 -29.84 16.52 -42.51
N THR A 4 -30.91 16.22 -41.77
CA THR A 4 -30.83 16.17 -40.28
C THR A 4 -30.64 14.74 -39.72
N ARG A 5 -30.55 13.71 -40.54
CA ARG A 5 -30.41 12.31 -40.06
C ARG A 5 -28.99 11.75 -40.07
N LEU A 6 -28.00 12.50 -40.56
CA LEU A 6 -26.60 12.02 -40.61
C LEU A 6 -25.75 12.42 -39.41
N ILE A 7 -26.17 13.37 -38.58
CA ILE A 7 -25.39 13.84 -37.42
C ILE A 7 -25.68 13.01 -36.16
N VAL A 8 -26.86 12.40 -36.05
CA VAL A 8 -27.21 11.54 -34.88
C VAL A 8 -26.56 10.16 -34.94
N GLY A 9 -26.19 9.68 -36.16
CA GLY A 9 -25.53 8.37 -36.31
C GLY A 9 -24.04 8.32 -35.93
N ALA A 10 -23.36 9.44 -35.95
CA ALA A 10 -21.91 9.50 -35.64
C ALA A 10 -21.59 9.60 -34.14
N ILE A 11 -22.55 10.05 -33.32
CA ILE A 11 -22.36 10.19 -31.86
C ILE A 11 -22.64 8.88 -31.13
N THR A 12 -23.44 7.99 -31.69
CA THR A 12 -23.79 6.70 -31.07
C THR A 12 -22.73 5.61 -31.27
N SER A 13 -21.82 5.76 -32.23
CA SER A 13 -20.77 4.75 -32.50
C SER A 13 -19.47 4.95 -31.69
N ALA A 14 -19.32 6.06 -30.96
CA ALA A 14 -18.10 6.34 -30.17
C ALA A 14 -18.18 5.89 -28.70
N LEU A 15 -19.29 5.28 -28.28
CA LEU A 15 -19.53 4.90 -26.87
C LEU A 15 -19.38 3.40 -26.57
N LEU A 16 -18.87 2.62 -27.50
CA LEU A 16 -18.57 1.19 -27.25
C LEU A 16 -17.06 1.00 -27.02
N PHE A 17 -16.53 1.60 -25.97
CA PHE A 17 -15.26 1.17 -25.44
C PHE A 17 -15.49 -0.08 -24.59
N SER A 18 -15.06 -1.23 -25.11
CA SER A 18 -14.96 -2.46 -24.34
C SER A 18 -13.98 -2.21 -23.16
N SER A 19 -14.53 -2.12 -21.96
CA SER A 19 -13.74 -2.19 -20.72
C SER A 19 -13.08 -3.57 -20.67
N HIS A 20 -11.82 -3.65 -21.06
CA HIS A 20 -11.00 -4.78 -20.66
C HIS A 20 -10.74 -4.60 -19.16
N ALA A 21 -11.46 -5.34 -18.33
CA ALA A 21 -11.14 -5.51 -16.94
C ALA A 21 -9.77 -6.21 -16.90
N PHE A 22 -8.71 -5.45 -16.71
CA PHE A 22 -7.43 -6.02 -16.27
C PHE A 22 -7.67 -6.56 -14.86
N ALA A 23 -7.49 -7.87 -14.69
CA ALA A 23 -7.44 -8.45 -13.36
C ALA A 23 -6.36 -7.69 -12.57
N ALA A 24 -6.70 -7.22 -11.38
CA ALA A 24 -5.75 -6.56 -10.49
C ALA A 24 -4.48 -7.43 -10.40
N ASP A 25 -3.33 -6.87 -10.72
CA ASP A 25 -2.07 -7.60 -10.72
C ASP A 25 -1.79 -8.03 -9.28
N GLN A 26 -1.91 -9.32 -8.99
CA GLN A 26 -1.63 -9.85 -7.66
C GLN A 26 -0.12 -9.73 -7.45
N ARG A 27 0.29 -9.05 -6.39
CA ARG A 27 1.71 -8.85 -6.02
C ARG A 27 2.45 -10.17 -5.89
N PHE A 28 1.74 -11.21 -5.46
CA PHE A 28 2.25 -12.57 -5.32
C PHE A 28 1.33 -13.56 -6.05
N ASN A 29 1.89 -14.67 -6.50
CA ASN A 29 1.13 -15.76 -7.13
C ASN A 29 1.03 -17.01 -6.24
N ASN A 30 1.81 -17.06 -5.14
CA ASN A 30 1.80 -18.15 -4.19
C ASN A 30 2.45 -17.72 -2.85
N VAL A 31 2.28 -18.56 -1.82
CA VAL A 31 3.00 -18.49 -0.54
C VAL A 31 3.65 -19.85 -0.28
N VAL A 32 4.93 -19.85 0.10
CA VAL A 32 5.69 -21.05 0.50
C VAL A 32 6.30 -20.81 1.87
N VAL A 33 6.22 -21.78 2.76
CA VAL A 33 6.61 -21.66 4.16
C VAL A 33 7.70 -22.65 4.51
N PHE A 34 8.76 -22.18 5.16
CA PHE A 34 9.83 -22.98 5.78
C PHE A 34 9.94 -22.59 7.24
N GLY A 35 10.07 -23.55 8.13
CA GLY A 35 10.19 -23.24 9.53
C GLY A 35 10.00 -24.41 10.47
N ASP A 36 9.64 -24.07 11.67
CA ASP A 36 9.42 -24.99 12.77
C ASP A 36 7.93 -25.09 13.17
N SER A 37 7.67 -25.44 14.43
CA SER A 37 6.30 -25.56 14.99
C SER A 37 5.46 -24.28 14.88
N LEU A 38 6.08 -23.09 14.87
CA LEU A 38 5.37 -21.80 14.76
C LEU A 38 4.73 -21.59 13.37
N SER A 39 5.13 -22.42 12.41
CA SER A 39 4.66 -22.35 11.02
C SER A 39 4.02 -23.64 10.51
N ASP A 40 4.17 -24.78 11.20
CA ASP A 40 3.75 -26.12 10.77
C ASP A 40 2.22 -26.22 10.57
N ALA A 41 1.79 -26.31 9.31
CA ALA A 41 0.38 -26.50 8.93
C ALA A 41 -0.11 -27.95 9.09
N GLY A 42 0.63 -28.78 9.84
CA GLY A 42 0.23 -30.12 10.22
C GLY A 42 1.13 -31.26 9.72
N ASN A 43 2.35 -30.96 9.25
CA ASN A 43 3.30 -31.99 8.82
C ASN A 43 3.64 -32.94 9.98
N VAL A 44 3.92 -32.41 11.18
CA VAL A 44 4.19 -33.25 12.36
C VAL A 44 2.97 -34.05 12.79
N SER A 45 1.76 -33.46 12.77
CA SER A 45 0.55 -34.21 13.12
C SER A 45 0.33 -35.44 12.23
N LEU A 46 0.68 -35.35 10.94
CA LEU A 46 0.63 -36.46 9.97
C LEU A 46 1.77 -37.50 10.17
N ILE A 47 2.87 -37.12 10.83
CA ILE A 47 3.90 -38.08 11.26
C ILE A 47 3.41 -38.84 12.49
N LEU A 48 2.76 -38.15 13.43
CA LEU A 48 2.22 -38.76 14.65
C LEU A 48 1.04 -39.71 14.35
N ASP A 49 0.17 -39.31 13.43
CA ASP A 49 -0.92 -40.15 12.95
C ASP A 49 -1.19 -39.89 11.44
N PRO A 50 -0.69 -40.79 10.56
CA PRO A 50 -0.89 -40.68 9.12
C PRO A 50 -2.34 -40.81 8.65
N ALA A 51 -3.25 -41.28 9.51
CA ALA A 51 -4.66 -41.46 9.18
C ALA A 51 -5.51 -40.25 9.47
N LEU A 52 -4.93 -39.13 9.97
CA LEU A 52 -5.64 -37.91 10.29
C LEU A 52 -6.38 -37.34 9.08
N GLN A 53 -7.67 -37.08 9.28
CA GLN A 53 -8.50 -36.37 8.30
C GLN A 53 -8.38 -34.85 8.43
N THR A 54 -7.95 -34.37 9.60
CA THR A 54 -7.75 -32.93 9.90
C THR A 54 -6.42 -32.79 10.63
N THR A 55 -5.50 -32.03 10.02
CA THR A 55 -4.18 -31.78 10.59
C THR A 55 -4.25 -30.85 11.80
N GLN A 56 -3.34 -31.06 12.75
CA GLN A 56 -3.20 -30.28 13.99
C GLN A 56 -1.99 -29.33 13.85
N ARG A 57 -2.04 -28.20 14.55
CA ARG A 57 -0.98 -27.18 14.61
C ARG A 57 -0.49 -27.05 16.04
N PHE A 58 0.67 -26.42 16.18
CA PHE A 58 1.21 -26.05 17.49
C PHE A 58 0.58 -24.74 17.98
N THR A 59 -0.72 -24.76 18.19
CA THR A 59 -1.55 -23.67 18.74
C THR A 59 -2.75 -24.25 19.48
N THR A 60 -3.68 -23.44 19.97
CA THR A 60 -4.97 -23.93 20.48
C THR A 60 -5.84 -24.41 19.31
N ASN A 61 -5.83 -25.76 19.04
CA ASN A 61 -6.56 -26.32 17.90
C ASN A 61 -8.09 -26.18 18.05
N PRO A 62 -8.82 -25.98 16.91
CA PRO A 62 -8.37 -26.09 15.51
C PRO A 62 -7.85 -24.76 14.90
N GLY A 63 -7.13 -23.94 15.63
CA GLY A 63 -6.56 -22.68 15.15
C GLY A 63 -5.57 -22.83 13.99
N SER A 64 -5.26 -21.70 13.33
CA SER A 64 -4.25 -21.60 12.28
C SER A 64 -3.00 -20.92 12.80
N THR A 65 -1.85 -21.27 12.21
CA THR A 65 -0.58 -20.56 12.48
C THR A 65 -0.59 -19.15 11.88
N ALA A 66 0.35 -18.30 12.31
CA ALA A 66 0.54 -16.96 11.75
C ALA A 66 0.83 -17.03 10.23
N ALA A 67 1.64 -17.99 9.78
CA ALA A 67 1.97 -18.19 8.38
C ALA A 67 0.74 -18.54 7.52
N GLU A 68 -0.15 -19.40 8.02
CA GLU A 68 -1.43 -19.69 7.37
C GLU A 68 -2.34 -18.46 7.32
N ASN A 69 -2.39 -17.64 8.40
CA ASN A 69 -3.17 -16.41 8.44
C ASN A 69 -2.69 -15.38 7.40
N VAL A 70 -1.38 -15.25 7.21
CA VAL A 70 -0.78 -14.40 6.16
C VAL A 70 -1.15 -14.93 4.78
N ALA A 71 -0.98 -16.23 4.52
CA ALA A 71 -1.33 -16.83 3.23
C ALA A 71 -2.81 -16.59 2.90
N LYS A 72 -3.72 -16.84 3.86
CA LYS A 72 -5.16 -16.60 3.72
C LYS A 72 -5.50 -15.14 3.42
N ALA A 73 -4.85 -14.20 4.11
CA ALA A 73 -5.07 -12.76 3.89
C ALA A 73 -4.63 -12.31 2.49
N LEU A 74 -3.65 -13.00 1.89
CA LEU A 74 -3.19 -12.80 0.52
C LEU A 74 -4.02 -13.56 -0.52
N GLY A 75 -5.03 -14.35 -0.11
CA GLY A 75 -5.88 -15.13 -0.99
C GLY A 75 -5.32 -16.51 -1.36
N PHE A 76 -4.32 -17.00 -0.63
CA PHE A 76 -3.71 -18.31 -0.82
C PHE A 76 -4.03 -19.27 0.34
N SER A 77 -3.77 -20.56 0.12
CA SER A 77 -3.76 -21.55 1.18
C SER A 77 -2.33 -21.96 1.51
N SER A 78 -2.05 -22.19 2.80
CA SER A 78 -0.82 -22.85 3.24
C SER A 78 -1.21 -24.19 3.82
N THR A 79 -0.92 -25.26 3.08
CA THR A 79 -1.26 -26.64 3.45
C THR A 79 0.02 -27.42 3.61
N ALA A 80 0.03 -28.37 4.56
CA ALA A 80 1.19 -29.22 4.83
C ALA A 80 1.75 -29.88 3.56
N SER A 81 3.06 -29.86 3.37
CA SER A 81 3.75 -30.45 2.21
C SER A 81 3.53 -31.96 2.10
N LYS A 82 3.30 -32.65 3.21
CA LYS A 82 2.90 -34.07 3.23
C LYS A 82 1.55 -34.33 2.55
N LEU A 83 0.72 -33.32 2.38
CA LEU A 83 -0.54 -33.35 1.62
C LEU A 83 -0.40 -32.72 0.22
N GLY A 84 0.82 -32.48 -0.24
CA GLY A 84 1.09 -31.81 -1.52
C GLY A 84 0.93 -30.30 -1.50
N GLY A 85 0.89 -29.68 -0.32
CA GLY A 85 0.81 -28.23 -0.13
C GLY A 85 2.18 -27.54 -0.16
N THR A 86 2.17 -26.26 0.21
CA THR A 86 3.32 -25.35 0.13
C THR A 86 3.95 -25.03 1.48
N ASP A 87 3.46 -25.64 2.56
CA ASP A 87 4.03 -25.52 3.89
C ASP A 87 4.96 -26.68 4.17
N TYR A 88 6.25 -26.40 4.21
CA TYR A 88 7.33 -27.36 4.45
C TYR A 88 7.81 -27.36 5.91
N ALA A 89 7.22 -26.55 6.78
CA ALA A 89 7.61 -26.45 8.18
C ALA A 89 7.29 -27.72 8.97
N TYR A 90 8.17 -28.06 9.92
CA TYR A 90 7.99 -29.19 10.83
C TYR A 90 8.25 -28.77 12.27
N GLY A 91 7.34 -29.10 13.16
CA GLY A 91 7.54 -28.92 14.61
C GLY A 91 8.81 -29.59 15.10
N GLY A 92 9.63 -28.85 15.86
CA GLY A 92 10.92 -29.32 16.36
C GLY A 92 12.10 -29.11 15.41
N ALA A 93 11.90 -28.59 14.19
CA ALA A 93 12.97 -28.34 13.23
C ALA A 93 13.83 -27.14 13.63
N GLY A 94 15.16 -27.28 13.53
CA GLY A 94 16.12 -26.19 13.66
C GLY A 94 16.85 -25.91 12.36
N PHE A 95 17.69 -24.90 12.36
CA PHE A 95 18.59 -24.60 11.24
C PHE A 95 19.83 -25.51 11.24
N VAL A 96 20.30 -25.90 12.42
CA VAL A 96 21.46 -26.79 12.63
C VAL A 96 21.02 -28.02 13.39
N ASN A 97 20.27 -27.89 14.48
CA ASN A 97 19.88 -28.98 15.36
C ASN A 97 18.37 -29.04 15.55
N ASN A 98 17.77 -30.18 15.33
CA ASN A 98 16.38 -30.41 15.68
C ASN A 98 16.23 -30.65 17.19
N ALA A 99 15.18 -30.08 17.83
CA ALA A 99 14.84 -30.31 19.22
C ALA A 99 13.83 -31.45 19.39
N THR A 100 13.92 -32.48 18.54
CA THR A 100 13.02 -33.65 18.57
C THR A 100 13.74 -34.90 18.05
N THR A 101 13.28 -36.06 18.49
CA THR A 101 13.70 -37.37 17.97
C THR A 101 12.83 -37.85 16.82
N LEU A 102 11.79 -37.11 16.44
CA LEU A 102 10.97 -37.44 15.28
C LEU A 102 11.82 -37.38 13.99
N PRO A 103 11.55 -38.26 13.01
CA PRO A 103 12.24 -38.25 11.73
C PRO A 103 11.71 -37.10 10.83
N ILE A 104 12.15 -35.88 11.11
CA ILE A 104 11.74 -34.66 10.39
C ILE A 104 12.94 -34.05 9.66
N GLU A 105 12.65 -33.29 8.63
CA GLU A 105 13.60 -32.45 7.93
C GLU A 105 13.92 -31.20 8.77
N ASN A 106 15.21 -30.85 8.91
CA ASN A 106 15.60 -29.54 9.41
C ASN A 106 15.30 -28.47 8.36
N ILE A 107 15.31 -27.17 8.76
CA ILE A 107 14.85 -26.08 7.89
C ILE A 107 15.66 -25.99 6.59
N PRO A 108 16.99 -26.16 6.54
CA PRO A 108 17.73 -26.28 5.28
C PRO A 108 17.31 -27.47 4.38
N GLN A 109 16.92 -28.61 4.97
CA GLN A 109 16.43 -29.77 4.21
C GLN A 109 15.02 -29.50 3.63
N GLN A 110 14.16 -28.76 4.33
CA GLN A 110 12.86 -28.30 3.79
C GLN A 110 13.05 -27.50 2.51
N LEU A 111 14.01 -26.56 2.48
CA LEU A 111 14.36 -25.83 1.25
C LEU A 111 14.86 -26.76 0.16
N GLN A 112 15.71 -27.75 0.47
CA GLN A 112 16.18 -28.72 -0.51
C GLN A 112 15.02 -29.54 -1.09
N GLN A 113 14.06 -29.97 -0.26
CA GLN A 113 12.87 -30.69 -0.69
C GLN A 113 12.02 -29.82 -1.66
N TYR A 114 11.79 -28.56 -1.32
CA TYR A 114 11.09 -27.62 -2.19
C TYR A 114 11.83 -27.45 -3.52
N LEU A 115 13.14 -27.19 -3.51
CA LEU A 115 13.93 -27.00 -4.72
C LEU A 115 13.98 -28.26 -5.58
N ALA A 116 14.03 -29.45 -4.97
CA ALA A 116 13.93 -30.69 -5.72
C ALA A 116 12.60 -30.83 -6.47
N ALA A 117 11.49 -30.40 -5.83
CA ALA A 117 10.16 -30.42 -6.43
C ALA A 117 9.98 -29.38 -7.55
N THR A 118 10.75 -28.28 -7.52
CA THR A 118 10.64 -27.16 -8.47
C THR A 118 11.79 -27.12 -9.50
N GLY A 119 12.60 -28.18 -9.62
CA GLY A 119 13.72 -28.27 -10.55
C GLY A 119 14.87 -27.30 -10.23
N GLY A 120 15.08 -27.00 -8.96
CA GLY A 120 16.15 -26.14 -8.44
C GLY A 120 15.84 -24.64 -8.52
N LYS A 121 14.60 -24.24 -8.78
CA LYS A 121 14.22 -22.83 -8.97
C LYS A 121 13.15 -22.39 -7.99
N ALA A 122 13.32 -21.20 -7.46
CA ALA A 122 12.31 -20.47 -6.70
C ALA A 122 11.58 -19.46 -7.61
N ASP A 123 10.25 -19.43 -7.58
CA ASP A 123 9.46 -18.48 -8.38
C ASP A 123 9.63 -17.05 -7.81
N PRO A 124 10.06 -16.07 -8.62
CA PRO A 124 10.29 -14.70 -8.18
C PRO A 124 9.01 -13.93 -7.77
N ARG A 125 7.82 -14.46 -8.05
CA ARG A 125 6.54 -13.88 -7.65
C ARG A 125 5.91 -14.57 -6.44
N THR A 126 6.55 -15.59 -5.88
CA THR A 126 6.13 -16.25 -4.65
C THR A 126 6.61 -15.47 -3.44
N LEU A 127 5.77 -15.36 -2.42
CA LEU A 127 6.15 -14.90 -1.10
C LEU A 127 6.65 -16.09 -0.29
N TYR A 128 7.90 -16.06 0.12
CA TYR A 128 8.48 -17.06 1.01
C TYR A 128 8.40 -16.57 2.44
N GLN A 129 8.06 -17.45 3.39
CA GLN A 129 8.08 -17.16 4.82
C GLN A 129 9.12 -18.08 5.46
N VAL A 130 10.02 -17.51 6.27
CA VAL A 130 11.09 -18.24 6.98
C VAL A 130 11.05 -17.84 8.43
N TRP A 131 10.84 -18.83 9.32
CA TRP A 131 10.84 -18.63 10.77
C TRP A 131 11.38 -19.87 11.49
N GLY A 132 12.38 -19.70 12.34
CA GLY A 132 12.97 -20.77 13.11
C GLY A 132 14.05 -20.28 14.08
N GLY A 133 14.84 -21.22 14.58
CA GLY A 133 15.97 -20.94 15.48
C GLY A 133 15.69 -21.25 16.96
N ALA A 134 14.42 -21.25 17.41
CA ALA A 134 14.08 -21.59 18.77
C ALA A 134 14.49 -23.02 19.12
N ASN A 135 14.31 -23.97 18.20
CA ASN A 135 14.67 -25.36 18.42
C ASN A 135 16.19 -25.60 18.52
N ASP A 136 16.98 -24.81 17.79
CA ASP A 136 18.44 -24.84 17.99
C ASP A 136 18.80 -24.41 19.42
N ILE A 137 18.15 -23.38 19.95
CA ILE A 137 18.39 -22.91 21.31
C ILE A 137 17.95 -23.95 22.34
N PHE A 138 16.77 -24.55 22.20
CA PHE A 138 16.31 -25.62 23.09
C PHE A 138 17.27 -26.81 23.07
N TYR A 139 17.71 -27.27 21.90
CA TYR A 139 18.74 -28.32 21.79
C TYR A 139 20.03 -27.95 22.53
N LEU A 140 20.50 -26.69 22.37
CA LEU A 140 21.74 -26.23 22.99
C LEU A 140 21.62 -26.14 24.51
N THR A 141 20.52 -25.64 25.04
CA THR A 141 20.28 -25.50 26.50
C THR A 141 20.06 -26.86 27.17
N ASP A 142 19.48 -27.83 26.48
CA ASP A 142 19.29 -29.19 26.99
C ASP A 142 20.60 -30.01 26.95
N THR A 143 21.50 -29.67 26.02
CA THR A 143 22.76 -30.45 25.82
C THR A 143 23.94 -29.88 26.56
N TYR A 144 24.03 -28.55 26.71
CA TYR A 144 25.17 -27.83 27.24
C TYR A 144 24.83 -26.94 28.42
N THR A 145 25.77 -26.80 29.36
CA THR A 145 25.65 -25.88 30.50
C THR A 145 26.58 -24.66 30.40
N ASP A 146 27.55 -24.70 29.47
CA ASP A 146 28.46 -23.57 29.24
C ASP A 146 27.78 -22.50 28.37
N ALA A 147 27.56 -21.33 28.94
CA ALA A 147 26.92 -20.20 28.28
C ALA A 147 27.64 -19.73 27.01
N ASN A 148 28.97 -19.87 26.92
CA ASN A 148 29.72 -19.51 25.72
C ASN A 148 29.47 -20.50 24.57
N VAL A 149 29.34 -21.80 24.89
CA VAL A 149 29.01 -22.84 23.92
C VAL A 149 27.58 -22.61 23.39
N ILE A 150 26.64 -22.33 24.27
CA ILE A 150 25.25 -22.04 23.92
C ILE A 150 25.18 -20.78 23.02
N ALA A 151 25.85 -19.68 23.39
CA ALA A 151 25.88 -18.46 22.62
C ALA A 151 26.53 -18.64 21.22
N ALA A 152 27.63 -19.38 21.14
CA ALA A 152 28.28 -19.70 19.87
C ALA A 152 27.38 -20.56 18.97
N GLY A 153 26.66 -21.52 19.55
CA GLY A 153 25.70 -22.37 18.83
C GLY A 153 24.49 -21.56 18.30
N ALA A 154 23.94 -20.64 19.10
CA ALA A 154 22.87 -19.74 18.68
C ALA A 154 23.32 -18.83 17.53
N ALA A 155 24.53 -18.29 17.60
CA ALA A 155 25.11 -17.50 16.52
C ALA A 155 25.28 -18.33 15.24
N ALA A 156 25.71 -19.60 15.35
CA ALA A 156 25.85 -20.51 14.22
C ALA A 156 24.47 -20.85 13.57
N ALA A 157 23.42 -21.01 14.38
CA ALA A 157 22.05 -21.22 13.89
C ALA A 157 21.54 -20.01 13.11
N ALA A 158 21.74 -18.79 13.63
CA ALA A 158 21.41 -17.56 12.93
C ALA A 158 22.19 -17.41 11.60
N GLN A 159 23.47 -17.77 11.57
CA GLN A 159 24.26 -17.79 10.33
C GLN A 159 23.73 -18.82 9.32
N ALA A 160 23.24 -19.96 9.80
CA ALA A 160 22.61 -20.99 8.94
C ALA A 160 21.29 -20.49 8.33
N GLU A 161 20.49 -19.73 9.08
CA GLU A 161 19.32 -19.02 8.54
C GLU A 161 19.72 -18.04 7.44
N VAL A 162 20.69 -17.14 7.69
CA VAL A 162 21.21 -16.21 6.68
C VAL A 162 21.68 -16.92 5.42
N LYS A 163 22.38 -18.05 5.58
CA LYS A 163 22.81 -18.89 4.45
C LYS A 163 21.63 -19.48 3.69
N LEU A 164 20.57 -19.92 4.38
CA LEU A 164 19.33 -20.40 3.76
C LEU A 164 18.67 -19.32 2.93
N LEU A 165 18.55 -18.09 3.47
CA LEU A 165 18.02 -16.93 2.75
C LEU A 165 18.84 -16.62 1.48
N GLY A 166 20.16 -16.68 1.57
CA GLY A 166 21.05 -16.52 0.42
C GLY A 166 20.88 -17.62 -0.64
N ASN A 167 20.70 -18.88 -0.22
CA ASN A 167 20.43 -19.99 -1.13
C ASN A 167 19.07 -19.83 -1.83
N LEU A 168 18.06 -19.36 -1.10
CA LEU A 168 16.74 -19.08 -1.63
C LEU A 168 16.78 -17.95 -2.67
N GLN A 169 17.54 -16.88 -2.39
CA GLN A 169 17.82 -15.82 -3.36
C GLN A 169 18.54 -16.34 -4.60
N ALA A 170 19.57 -17.14 -4.42
CA ALA A 170 20.33 -17.73 -5.53
C ALA A 170 19.47 -18.65 -6.41
N ALA A 171 18.47 -19.30 -5.83
CA ALA A 171 17.48 -20.10 -6.55
C ALA A 171 16.45 -19.26 -7.33
N GLY A 172 16.37 -17.95 -7.10
CA GLY A 172 15.49 -17.01 -7.83
C GLY A 172 14.41 -16.32 -7.00
N ALA A 173 14.31 -16.57 -5.70
CA ALA A 173 13.36 -15.89 -4.82
C ALA A 173 13.65 -14.39 -4.77
N LYS A 174 12.59 -13.59 -4.75
CA LYS A 174 12.67 -12.11 -4.66
C LYS A 174 12.06 -11.55 -3.39
N TYR A 175 11.13 -12.24 -2.75
CA TYR A 175 10.38 -11.73 -1.59
C TYR A 175 10.38 -12.77 -0.48
N VAL A 176 10.94 -12.41 0.68
CA VAL A 176 11.00 -13.28 1.84
C VAL A 176 10.54 -12.51 3.09
N VAL A 177 9.56 -13.04 3.79
CA VAL A 177 9.21 -12.63 5.16
C VAL A 177 10.19 -13.32 6.10
N VAL A 178 10.92 -12.55 6.88
CA VAL A 178 11.90 -13.07 7.85
C VAL A 178 11.49 -12.62 9.25
N TYR A 179 11.18 -13.58 10.07
CA TYR A 179 10.84 -13.36 11.47
C TYR A 179 12.11 -13.46 12.31
N ASN A 180 12.35 -12.47 13.17
CA ASN A 180 13.40 -12.66 14.18
C ASN A 180 12.91 -13.59 15.31
N LEU A 181 13.84 -14.07 16.13
CA LEU A 181 13.49 -14.92 17.26
C LEU A 181 12.75 -14.10 18.31
N PRO A 182 11.57 -14.56 18.81
CA PRO A 182 10.88 -13.90 19.90
C PRO A 182 11.69 -13.96 21.20
N ASP A 183 11.32 -13.16 22.20
CA ASP A 183 11.94 -13.22 23.52
C ASP A 183 11.55 -14.53 24.24
N ILE A 184 12.40 -15.55 24.14
CA ILE A 184 12.20 -16.85 24.78
C ILE A 184 12.04 -16.70 26.29
N GLY A 185 12.68 -15.69 26.91
CA GLY A 185 12.56 -15.42 28.35
C GLY A 185 11.16 -15.01 28.81
N LYS A 186 10.24 -14.72 27.87
CA LYS A 186 8.85 -14.37 28.15
C LYS A 186 7.88 -15.55 28.03
N THR A 187 8.38 -16.73 27.65
CA THR A 187 7.54 -17.93 27.51
C THR A 187 7.13 -18.50 28.86
N PRO A 188 5.96 -19.16 28.97
CA PRO A 188 5.54 -19.85 30.19
C PRO A 188 6.57 -20.85 30.71
N GLU A 189 7.28 -21.54 29.84
CA GLU A 189 8.34 -22.48 30.22
C GLU A 189 9.50 -21.79 30.92
N SER A 190 10.02 -20.69 30.35
CA SER A 190 11.08 -19.89 30.98
C SER A 190 10.62 -19.26 32.31
N ILE A 191 9.34 -18.82 32.38
CA ILE A 191 8.76 -18.30 33.63
C ILE A 191 8.70 -19.37 34.71
N ALA A 192 8.24 -20.57 34.36
CA ALA A 192 8.17 -21.71 35.28
C ALA A 192 9.55 -22.17 35.75
N ALA A 193 10.57 -22.10 34.87
CA ALA A 193 11.98 -22.39 35.22
C ALA A 193 12.67 -21.31 36.07
N GLY A 194 12.05 -20.13 36.22
CA GLY A 194 12.49 -19.06 37.14
C GLY A 194 13.32 -17.94 36.50
N ALA A 195 13.70 -16.95 37.31
CA ALA A 195 14.31 -15.71 36.84
C ALA A 195 15.63 -15.90 36.04
N ALA A 196 16.42 -16.89 36.37
CA ALA A 196 17.65 -17.20 35.63
C ALA A 196 17.36 -17.69 34.22
N ALA A 197 16.36 -18.57 34.05
CA ALA A 197 15.93 -19.05 32.74
C ALA A 197 15.30 -17.91 31.89
N GLN A 198 14.50 -17.05 32.49
CA GLN A 198 13.94 -15.87 31.81
C GLN A 198 15.06 -14.95 31.29
N SER A 199 16.03 -14.60 32.17
CA SER A 199 17.17 -13.76 31.76
C SER A 199 18.02 -14.43 30.68
N GLY A 200 18.32 -15.73 30.83
CA GLY A 200 19.07 -16.50 29.86
C GLY A 200 18.37 -16.59 28.51
N GLY A 201 17.06 -16.87 28.51
CA GLY A 201 16.23 -16.91 27.31
C GLY A 201 16.21 -15.57 26.56
N THR A 202 16.06 -14.46 27.28
CA THR A 202 16.14 -13.12 26.66
C THR A 202 17.51 -12.86 26.06
N GLN A 203 18.61 -13.14 26.78
CA GLN A 203 19.98 -12.90 26.29
C GLN A 203 20.30 -13.73 25.05
N ILE A 204 19.94 -15.00 25.03
CA ILE A 204 20.24 -15.87 23.89
C ILE A 204 19.42 -15.50 22.65
N SER A 205 18.17 -15.06 22.82
CA SER A 205 17.35 -14.49 21.74
C SER A 205 18.02 -13.26 21.13
N LEU A 206 18.59 -12.38 21.95
CA LEU A 206 19.34 -11.21 21.49
C LEU A 206 20.61 -11.58 20.72
N VAL A 207 21.36 -12.59 21.18
CA VAL A 207 22.55 -13.09 20.45
C VAL A 207 22.18 -13.57 19.06
N TYR A 208 21.15 -14.41 18.96
CA TYR A 208 20.63 -14.90 17.66
C TYR A 208 20.22 -13.73 16.77
N ASN A 209 19.36 -12.84 17.27
CA ASN A 209 18.80 -11.74 16.52
C ASN A 209 19.85 -10.75 16.01
N ASN A 210 20.89 -10.45 16.77
CA ASN A 210 21.99 -9.58 16.34
C ASN A 210 22.74 -10.14 15.13
N VAL A 211 23.00 -11.47 15.12
CA VAL A 211 23.65 -12.14 13.98
C VAL A 211 22.73 -12.17 12.76
N LEU A 212 21.46 -12.53 12.95
CA LEU A 212 20.46 -12.52 11.90
C LEU A 212 20.31 -11.13 11.26
N GLN A 213 20.21 -10.08 12.05
CA GLN A 213 20.07 -8.68 11.59
C GLN A 213 21.26 -8.24 10.73
N THR A 214 22.47 -8.65 11.10
CA THR A 214 23.68 -8.38 10.29
C THR A 214 23.57 -9.03 8.91
N GLY A 215 23.13 -10.29 8.84
CA GLY A 215 22.93 -11.01 7.60
C GLY A 215 21.79 -10.44 6.74
N ILE A 216 20.67 -10.07 7.35
CA ILE A 216 19.54 -9.40 6.69
C ILE A 216 19.98 -8.10 6.01
N THR A 217 20.80 -7.29 6.70
CA THR A 217 21.34 -6.04 6.14
C THR A 217 22.14 -6.31 4.87
N GLN A 218 22.99 -7.33 4.85
CA GLN A 218 23.81 -7.71 3.69
C GLN A 218 22.94 -8.22 2.53
N LEU A 219 21.97 -9.08 2.81
CA LEU A 219 21.08 -9.67 1.79
C LEU A 219 20.16 -8.61 1.17
N SER A 220 19.62 -7.69 1.96
CA SER A 220 18.84 -6.55 1.43
C SER A 220 19.69 -5.69 0.50
N GLY A 221 20.95 -5.44 0.86
CA GLY A 221 21.92 -4.72 0.02
C GLY A 221 22.25 -5.46 -1.29
N SER A 222 22.06 -6.78 -1.36
CA SER A 222 22.24 -7.60 -2.57
C SER A 222 20.98 -7.73 -3.44
N GLY A 223 19.86 -7.08 -3.05
CA GLY A 223 18.64 -7.01 -3.84
C GLY A 223 17.56 -8.04 -3.49
N LEU A 224 17.70 -8.80 -2.40
CA LEU A 224 16.61 -9.58 -1.85
C LEU A 224 15.62 -8.66 -1.12
N ASN A 225 14.34 -8.70 -1.49
CA ASN A 225 13.31 -8.01 -0.73
C ASN A 225 13.03 -8.80 0.56
N ILE A 226 13.54 -8.30 1.67
CA ILE A 226 13.30 -8.87 2.99
C ILE A 226 12.26 -8.04 3.70
N ILE A 227 11.12 -8.68 3.98
CA ILE A 227 10.02 -8.14 4.77
C ILE A 227 10.30 -8.53 6.23
N PRO A 228 10.85 -7.60 7.04
CA PRO A 228 11.25 -7.92 8.41
C PRO A 228 10.04 -8.00 9.34
N VAL A 229 10.03 -8.97 10.24
CA VAL A 229 9.00 -9.13 11.28
C VAL A 229 9.66 -9.18 12.64
N ASN A 230 9.52 -8.11 13.43
CA ASN A 230 10.15 -7.99 14.73
C ASN A 230 9.28 -8.62 15.84
N THR A 231 9.29 -9.95 15.91
CA THR A 231 8.54 -10.73 16.91
C THR A 231 9.08 -10.51 18.32
N PHE A 232 10.40 -10.23 18.47
CA PHE A 232 10.99 -9.90 19.76
C PHE A 232 10.39 -8.62 20.35
N ALA A 233 10.28 -7.57 19.57
CA ALA A 233 9.66 -6.34 20.04
C ALA A 233 8.16 -6.54 20.31
N LEU A 234 7.43 -7.16 19.39
CA LEU A 234 5.98 -7.36 19.52
C LEU A 234 5.63 -8.15 20.79
N ILE A 235 6.32 -9.28 21.09
CA ILE A 235 6.01 -10.06 22.30
C ILE A 235 6.27 -9.27 23.58
N ASN A 236 7.33 -8.47 23.62
CA ASN A 236 7.63 -7.61 24.75
C ASN A 236 6.57 -6.52 24.96
N GLU A 237 6.03 -5.94 23.87
CA GLU A 237 4.93 -4.97 23.92
C GLU A 237 3.64 -5.62 24.44
N VAL A 238 3.30 -6.82 23.97
CA VAL A 238 2.12 -7.57 24.41
C VAL A 238 2.21 -7.95 25.87
N VAL A 239 3.37 -8.45 26.31
CA VAL A 239 3.57 -8.83 27.72
C VAL A 239 3.56 -7.61 28.65
N ALA A 240 4.03 -6.45 28.18
CA ALA A 240 4.00 -5.20 28.95
C ALA A 240 2.57 -4.64 29.13
N ASN A 241 1.68 -4.85 28.17
CA ASN A 241 0.30 -4.35 28.24
C ASN A 241 -0.71 -5.35 27.64
N PRO A 242 -0.88 -6.55 28.22
CA PRO A 242 -1.62 -7.63 27.62
C PRO A 242 -3.10 -7.31 27.38
N SER A 243 -3.75 -6.59 28.29
CA SER A 243 -5.17 -6.26 28.17
C SER A 243 -5.49 -5.38 26.96
N ALA A 244 -4.56 -4.51 26.54
CA ALA A 244 -4.74 -3.72 25.33
C ALA A 244 -4.86 -4.60 24.09
N PHE A 245 -4.08 -5.68 24.01
CA PHE A 245 -4.10 -6.64 22.89
C PHE A 245 -5.21 -7.69 23.01
N GLY A 246 -5.95 -7.72 24.12
CA GLY A 246 -7.06 -8.65 24.36
C GLY A 246 -6.67 -9.88 25.18
N PHE A 247 -5.46 -9.94 25.73
CA PHE A 247 -5.00 -11.06 26.54
C PHE A 247 -5.23 -10.81 28.03
N THR A 248 -5.76 -11.82 28.71
CA THR A 248 -5.93 -11.83 30.16
C THR A 248 -4.84 -12.65 30.87
N ASN A 249 -4.13 -13.49 30.10
CA ASN A 249 -3.05 -14.33 30.60
C ASN A 249 -1.91 -14.41 29.59
N VAL A 250 -0.69 -14.07 30.05
CA VAL A 250 0.55 -14.10 29.25
C VAL A 250 1.67 -14.91 29.92
N THR A 251 1.35 -15.63 31.01
CA THR A 251 2.35 -16.32 31.85
C THR A 251 2.13 -17.81 32.00
N THR A 252 0.90 -18.27 31.79
CA THR A 252 0.54 -19.69 31.90
C THR A 252 -0.08 -20.20 30.61
N PRO A 253 0.16 -21.45 30.22
CA PRO A 253 -0.36 -22.02 28.99
C PRO A 253 -1.86 -22.36 29.08
N ALA A 254 -2.61 -22.12 27.99
CA ALA A 254 -4.03 -22.43 27.89
C ALA A 254 -4.32 -23.94 28.05
N CYS A 255 -3.43 -24.77 27.52
CA CYS A 255 -3.53 -26.25 27.53
C CYS A 255 -3.01 -26.88 28.84
N GLY A 256 -2.52 -26.07 29.79
CA GLY A 256 -1.94 -26.51 31.06
C GLY A 256 -0.43 -26.75 31.00
N ALA A 257 0.18 -26.83 32.17
CA ALA A 257 1.62 -27.04 32.29
C ALA A 257 2.05 -28.42 31.76
N GLY A 258 3.16 -28.47 31.02
CA GLY A 258 3.71 -29.70 30.44
C GLY A 258 2.89 -30.29 29.29
N SER A 259 1.90 -29.52 28.77
CA SER A 259 1.12 -29.92 27.59
C SER A 259 1.90 -29.70 26.29
N SER A 260 1.42 -30.36 25.22
CA SER A 260 1.83 -30.08 23.85
C SER A 260 0.62 -29.59 23.07
N SER A 261 0.73 -28.42 22.48
CA SER A 261 -0.39 -27.75 21.78
C SER A 261 -0.83 -28.48 20.52
N VAL A 262 0.06 -29.26 19.86
CA VAL A 262 -0.31 -30.05 18.67
C VAL A 262 -1.40 -31.09 18.95
N VAL A 263 -1.57 -31.53 20.20
CA VAL A 263 -2.62 -32.45 20.66
C VAL A 263 -3.55 -31.82 21.69
N CYS A 264 -3.75 -30.51 21.61
CA CYS A 264 -4.59 -29.74 22.50
C CYS A 264 -5.79 -29.14 21.77
N GLY A 265 -6.98 -29.36 22.28
CA GLY A 265 -8.24 -28.84 21.75
C GLY A 265 -9.16 -28.28 22.81
N PRO A 266 -10.39 -27.85 22.43
CA PRO A 266 -11.31 -27.22 23.36
C PRO A 266 -11.86 -28.19 24.40
N ALA A 267 -12.10 -27.70 25.64
CA ALA A 267 -12.79 -28.45 26.67
C ALA A 267 -14.16 -28.95 26.18
N GLY A 268 -14.47 -30.19 26.48
CA GLY A 268 -15.71 -30.85 26.01
C GLY A 268 -15.63 -31.44 24.62
N SER A 269 -14.50 -31.33 23.91
CA SER A 269 -14.29 -32.10 22.68
C SER A 269 -14.30 -33.59 22.95
N THR A 270 -15.05 -34.32 22.12
CA THR A 270 -15.10 -35.80 22.13
C THR A 270 -14.13 -36.40 21.10
N SER A 271 -13.35 -35.59 20.43
CA SER A 271 -12.35 -36.03 19.48
C SER A 271 -11.20 -36.72 20.19
N GLY A 272 -10.83 -37.92 19.73
CA GLY A 272 -9.64 -38.64 20.21
C GLY A 272 -8.32 -38.00 19.81
N LEU A 273 -8.34 -36.90 19.05
CA LEU A 273 -7.16 -36.16 18.60
C LEU A 273 -6.52 -35.33 19.71
N TYR A 274 -7.26 -34.96 20.75
CA TYR A 274 -6.80 -34.06 21.79
C TYR A 274 -6.55 -34.80 23.12
N LEU A 275 -5.28 -34.84 23.48
CA LEU A 275 -4.84 -35.36 24.78
C LEU A 275 -4.97 -34.28 25.86
N TYR A 276 -4.82 -33.03 25.50
CA TYR A 276 -4.97 -31.87 26.39
C TYR A 276 -6.16 -31.03 25.96
N HIS A 277 -6.70 -30.26 26.91
CA HIS A 277 -7.88 -29.44 26.67
C HIS A 277 -7.71 -28.05 27.29
N TYR A 278 -8.01 -27.01 26.52
CA TYR A 278 -8.05 -25.63 27.03
C TYR A 278 -9.48 -25.22 27.43
N PRO A 279 -9.66 -24.38 28.48
CA PRO A 279 -10.94 -23.84 28.89
C PRO A 279 -11.59 -23.00 27.79
N ALA A 280 -12.93 -22.90 27.82
CA ALA A 280 -13.69 -22.06 26.88
C ALA A 280 -13.17 -20.60 26.87
N GLY A 281 -12.86 -20.07 25.69
CA GLY A 281 -12.35 -18.72 25.49
C GLY A 281 -10.83 -18.52 25.76
N ALA A 282 -10.12 -19.55 26.24
CA ALA A 282 -8.69 -19.46 26.49
C ALA A 282 -7.88 -19.34 25.17
N ASP A 283 -8.39 -19.89 24.07
CA ASP A 283 -7.86 -19.72 22.72
C ASP A 283 -7.87 -18.26 22.24
N GLN A 284 -8.73 -17.41 22.85
CA GLN A 284 -8.86 -15.98 22.51
C GLN A 284 -8.24 -15.05 23.55
N THR A 285 -8.00 -15.52 24.77
CA THR A 285 -7.60 -14.65 25.89
C THR A 285 -6.26 -15.00 26.52
N TYR A 286 -5.67 -16.15 26.18
CA TYR A 286 -4.32 -16.52 26.57
C TYR A 286 -3.34 -16.21 25.44
N LEU A 287 -2.14 -15.74 25.78
CA LEU A 287 -1.10 -15.49 24.78
C LEU A 287 -0.49 -16.81 24.27
N PHE A 288 -0.33 -17.79 25.15
CA PHE A 288 0.31 -19.07 24.87
C PHE A 288 -0.65 -20.24 24.94
N ALA A 289 -0.53 -21.15 23.98
CA ALA A 289 -1.23 -22.45 23.97
C ALA A 289 -0.60 -23.44 24.93
N ASP A 290 0.72 -23.63 24.87
CA ASP A 290 1.52 -24.48 25.74
C ASP A 290 2.75 -23.72 26.30
N GLY A 291 3.82 -24.40 26.69
CA GLY A 291 5.00 -23.79 27.31
C GLY A 291 5.70 -22.74 26.44
N VAL A 292 5.58 -22.81 25.11
CA VAL A 292 6.34 -21.96 24.16
C VAL A 292 5.52 -21.48 22.95
N HIS A 293 4.43 -22.17 22.58
CA HIS A 293 3.70 -21.88 21.36
C HIS A 293 2.56 -20.86 21.58
N PRO A 294 2.29 -19.99 20.59
CA PRO A 294 1.21 -19.00 20.68
C PRO A 294 -0.18 -19.67 20.64
N SER A 295 -1.17 -18.98 21.19
CA SER A 295 -2.58 -19.33 21.01
C SER A 295 -3.11 -18.94 19.63
N THR A 296 -4.28 -19.40 19.26
CA THR A 296 -4.98 -18.99 18.02
C THR A 296 -5.11 -17.47 17.89
N ALA A 297 -5.45 -16.77 18.99
CA ALA A 297 -5.55 -15.29 18.97
C ALA A 297 -4.19 -14.62 18.76
N ALA A 298 -3.12 -15.16 19.36
CA ALA A 298 -1.77 -14.65 19.19
C ALA A 298 -1.26 -14.85 17.75
N ASP A 299 -1.52 -16.02 17.15
CA ASP A 299 -1.21 -16.29 15.74
C ASP A 299 -1.99 -15.39 14.78
N ALA A 300 -3.27 -15.12 15.07
CA ALA A 300 -4.09 -14.20 14.29
C ALA A 300 -3.55 -12.76 14.38
N MET A 301 -3.18 -12.30 15.56
CA MET A 301 -2.57 -10.99 15.80
C MET A 301 -1.22 -10.86 15.06
N LEU A 302 -0.38 -11.90 15.10
CA LEU A 302 0.89 -11.90 14.39
C LEU A 302 0.66 -11.86 12.86
N GLY A 303 -0.33 -12.59 12.35
CA GLY A 303 -0.75 -12.49 10.95
C GLY A 303 -1.18 -11.07 10.55
N GLN A 304 -1.95 -10.38 11.39
CA GLN A 304 -2.34 -8.97 11.20
C GLN A 304 -1.11 -8.06 11.19
N TYR A 305 -0.15 -8.30 12.07
CA TYR A 305 1.09 -7.54 12.13
C TYR A 305 1.90 -7.69 10.83
N VAL A 306 2.12 -8.91 10.34
CA VAL A 306 2.82 -9.16 9.07
C VAL A 306 2.09 -8.48 7.90
N MET A 307 0.78 -8.59 7.83
CA MET A 307 -0.02 -7.95 6.78
C MET A 307 0.05 -6.42 6.83
N SER A 308 0.16 -5.84 8.04
CA SER A 308 0.34 -4.39 8.19
C SER A 308 1.65 -3.89 7.57
N ILE A 309 2.72 -4.70 7.66
CA ILE A 309 4.02 -4.42 7.04
C ILE A 309 3.93 -4.59 5.51
N ILE A 310 3.38 -5.71 5.04
CA ILE A 310 3.24 -6.01 3.59
C ILE A 310 2.39 -4.95 2.87
N ASN A 311 1.38 -4.40 3.53
CA ASN A 311 0.47 -3.42 2.92
C ASN A 311 0.97 -1.97 3.03
N ALA A 312 1.90 -1.65 3.92
CA ALA A 312 2.36 -0.28 4.16
C ALA A 312 2.84 0.46 2.90
N PRO A 313 3.60 -0.15 1.95
CA PRO A 313 3.96 0.50 0.69
C PRO A 313 2.75 0.94 -0.14
N GLY A 314 1.63 0.22 -0.06
CA GLY A 314 0.38 0.57 -0.73
C GLY A 314 -0.22 1.88 -0.20
N TYR A 315 -0.22 2.08 1.12
CA TYR A 315 -0.65 3.34 1.75
C TYR A 315 0.24 4.50 1.33
N ALA A 316 1.56 4.32 1.42
CA ALA A 316 2.53 5.35 1.06
C ALA A 316 2.45 5.75 -0.42
N SER A 317 2.13 4.83 -1.32
CA SER A 317 2.07 5.08 -2.77
C SER A 317 1.01 6.12 -3.17
N LEU A 318 -0.05 6.29 -2.37
CA LEU A 318 -1.12 7.25 -2.61
C LEU A 318 -0.68 8.71 -2.43
N LEU A 319 0.36 8.96 -1.62
CA LEU A 319 0.86 10.32 -1.40
C LEU A 319 1.36 10.95 -2.70
N ALA A 320 1.99 10.19 -3.58
CA ALA A 320 2.48 10.71 -4.86
C ALA A 320 1.39 10.92 -5.94
N GLU A 321 0.18 10.39 -5.73
CA GLU A 321 -0.98 10.63 -6.61
C GLU A 321 -1.79 11.86 -6.18
N ALA A 322 -1.74 12.23 -4.90
CA ALA A 322 -2.58 13.28 -4.32
C ALA A 322 -2.38 14.67 -4.96
N PRO A 323 -1.15 15.17 -5.22
CA PRO A 323 -0.95 16.50 -5.79
C PRO A 323 -1.52 16.67 -7.20
N LEU A 324 -1.68 15.58 -7.96
CA LEU A 324 -2.21 15.62 -9.32
C LEU A 324 -3.64 16.22 -9.39
N ALA A 325 -4.40 16.13 -8.32
CA ALA A 325 -5.74 16.74 -8.26
C ALA A 325 -5.66 18.29 -8.15
N SER A 326 -4.75 18.84 -7.32
CA SER A 326 -4.48 20.28 -7.25
C SER A 326 -3.98 20.83 -8.58
N ILE A 327 -3.00 20.13 -9.18
CA ILE A 327 -2.45 20.49 -10.49
C ILE A 327 -3.55 20.52 -11.56
N SER A 328 -4.42 19.51 -11.57
CA SER A 328 -5.55 19.46 -12.52
C SER A 328 -6.53 20.61 -12.32
N ALA A 329 -6.83 21.00 -11.08
CA ALA A 329 -7.70 22.13 -10.76
C ALA A 329 -7.09 23.47 -11.24
N GLN A 330 -5.80 23.69 -10.96
CA GLN A 330 -5.02 24.83 -11.41
C GLN A 330 -4.97 24.92 -12.94
N ASN A 331 -4.61 23.83 -13.62
CA ASN A 331 -4.49 23.78 -15.07
C ASN A 331 -5.83 24.02 -15.77
N ARG A 332 -6.94 23.57 -15.18
CA ARG A 332 -8.31 23.86 -15.66
C ARG A 332 -8.62 25.36 -15.56
N ALA A 333 -8.30 26.00 -14.44
CA ALA A 333 -8.50 27.44 -14.29
C ALA A 333 -7.72 28.25 -15.35
N ILE A 334 -6.46 27.87 -15.62
CA ILE A 334 -5.62 28.51 -16.64
C ILE A 334 -6.14 28.26 -18.04
N ARG A 335 -6.53 27.02 -18.37
CA ARG A 335 -7.10 26.70 -19.68
C ARG A 335 -8.36 27.54 -19.98
N ASN A 336 -9.18 27.79 -18.96
CA ASN A 336 -10.34 28.67 -19.10
C ASN A 336 -9.92 30.12 -19.43
N GLN A 337 -8.81 30.64 -18.86
CA GLN A 337 -8.27 31.96 -19.22
C GLN A 337 -7.72 31.96 -20.64
N MET A 338 -6.96 30.96 -21.04
CA MET A 338 -6.42 30.81 -22.42
C MET A 338 -7.53 30.81 -23.48
N LEU A 339 -8.67 30.16 -23.19
CA LEU A 339 -9.84 30.11 -24.09
C LEU A 339 -10.62 31.43 -24.12
N ALA A 340 -10.58 32.20 -23.05
CA ALA A 340 -11.25 33.51 -22.96
C ALA A 340 -10.47 34.64 -23.67
N ASP A 341 -9.26 34.39 -24.14
CA ASP A 341 -8.34 35.39 -24.72
C ASP A 341 -8.86 36.06 -25.98
N GLY A 342 -9.71 35.40 -26.78
CA GLY A 342 -10.30 35.98 -27.99
C GLY A 342 -11.27 37.16 -27.75
N GLN A 343 -11.58 37.51 -26.51
CA GLN A 343 -12.63 38.49 -26.14
C GLN A 343 -12.13 39.41 -25.04
N GLY A 344 -11.78 40.67 -25.34
CA GLY A 344 -11.64 41.68 -24.28
C GLY A 344 -10.35 42.48 -24.20
N SER A 345 -10.18 43.21 -23.13
CA SER A 345 -9.23 44.24 -22.80
C SER A 345 -7.81 43.71 -22.47
N ASP A 346 -6.85 44.63 -22.38
CA ASP A 346 -5.42 44.38 -22.42
C ASP A 346 -4.84 43.75 -21.14
N THR A 347 -5.49 43.88 -19.99
CA THR A 347 -5.05 43.33 -18.70
C THR A 347 -6.21 42.73 -17.94
N ARG A 348 -6.03 41.55 -17.37
CA ARG A 348 -7.06 40.85 -16.62
C ARG A 348 -6.48 40.28 -15.32
N VAL A 349 -7.32 40.27 -14.28
CA VAL A 349 -7.07 39.50 -13.05
C VAL A 349 -8.22 38.52 -12.85
N PHE A 350 -7.92 37.38 -12.30
CA PHE A 350 -8.91 36.33 -12.05
C PHE A 350 -8.65 35.60 -10.73
N ALA A 351 -9.73 35.06 -10.16
CA ALA A 351 -9.69 34.14 -9.04
C ALA A 351 -10.67 32.99 -9.28
N SER A 352 -10.28 31.78 -8.91
CA SER A 352 -11.10 30.58 -9.03
C SER A 352 -10.97 29.72 -7.79
N ILE A 353 -12.11 29.22 -7.30
CA ILE A 353 -12.16 28.16 -6.28
C ILE A 353 -12.68 26.90 -6.95
N ASP A 354 -11.98 25.79 -6.73
CA ASP A 354 -12.38 24.45 -7.17
C ASP A 354 -12.56 23.58 -5.92
N TYR A 355 -13.72 22.93 -5.80
CA TYR A 355 -14.01 21.94 -4.76
C TYR A 355 -14.20 20.58 -5.43
N GLY A 356 -13.35 19.62 -5.08
CA GLY A 356 -13.34 18.28 -5.64
C GLY A 356 -13.57 17.19 -4.62
N ASP A 357 -14.25 16.12 -5.03
CA ASP A 357 -14.31 14.82 -4.37
C ASP A 357 -13.48 13.84 -5.20
N GLN A 358 -12.46 13.25 -4.59
CA GLN A 358 -11.59 12.25 -5.20
C GLN A 358 -11.70 10.95 -4.44
N ARG A 359 -11.75 9.84 -5.17
CA ARG A 359 -11.77 8.50 -4.61
C ARG A 359 -10.79 7.62 -5.35
N PHE A 360 -9.89 6.98 -4.61
CA PHE A 360 -9.06 5.89 -5.10
C PHE A 360 -9.69 4.56 -4.72
N ASP A 361 -9.81 3.62 -5.65
CA ASP A 361 -10.30 2.28 -5.37
C ASP A 361 -9.18 1.41 -4.77
N ALA A 362 -9.57 0.44 -3.94
CA ALA A 362 -8.61 -0.44 -3.27
C ALA A 362 -7.93 -1.36 -4.27
N MET A 363 -6.59 -1.48 -4.20
CA MET A 363 -5.83 -2.43 -5.03
C MET A 363 -4.44 -2.72 -4.43
N SER A 364 -3.94 -3.92 -4.61
CA SER A 364 -2.52 -4.30 -4.33
C SER A 364 -1.96 -3.78 -3.00
N GLY A 365 -2.74 -3.87 -1.91
CA GLY A 365 -2.37 -3.36 -0.59
C GLY A 365 -2.64 -1.88 -0.36
N SER A 366 -3.00 -1.10 -1.40
CA SER A 366 -3.49 0.27 -1.21
C SER A 366 -4.94 0.23 -0.73
N PRO A 367 -5.28 0.99 0.33
CA PRO A 367 -6.65 1.05 0.82
C PRO A 367 -7.53 1.88 -0.13
N LYS A 368 -8.82 1.59 -0.16
CA LYS A 368 -9.78 2.54 -0.71
C LYS A 368 -9.65 3.86 0.05
N THR A 369 -9.55 4.97 -0.69
CA THR A 369 -9.32 6.29 -0.11
C THR A 369 -10.35 7.27 -0.66
N THR A 370 -10.86 8.15 0.19
CA THR A 370 -11.71 9.28 -0.20
C THR A 370 -11.05 10.57 0.24
N SER A 371 -11.07 11.59 -0.62
CA SER A 371 -10.45 12.88 -0.35
C SER A 371 -11.35 14.03 -0.79
N ASN A 372 -11.50 15.03 0.07
CA ASN A 372 -12.09 16.31 -0.28
C ASN A 372 -10.98 17.32 -0.54
N ASN A 373 -11.04 17.97 -1.69
CA ASN A 373 -10.00 18.86 -2.17
C ASN A 373 -10.58 20.27 -2.37
N VAL A 374 -9.90 21.28 -1.84
CA VAL A 374 -10.23 22.69 -2.09
C VAL A 374 -9.00 23.38 -2.68
N ASN A 375 -9.17 24.04 -3.82
CA ASN A 375 -8.09 24.73 -4.51
C ASN A 375 -8.50 26.18 -4.78
N LEU A 376 -7.64 27.14 -4.44
CA LEU A 376 -7.76 28.54 -4.76
C LEU A 376 -6.68 28.93 -5.75
N THR A 377 -7.07 29.31 -6.95
CA THR A 377 -6.15 29.85 -7.98
C THR A 377 -6.40 31.33 -8.18
N ILE A 378 -5.36 32.14 -8.10
CA ILE A 378 -5.40 33.58 -8.37
C ILE A 378 -4.33 33.90 -9.41
N GLY A 379 -4.68 34.69 -10.42
CA GLY A 379 -3.74 35.04 -11.49
C GLY A 379 -4.06 36.37 -12.17
N ALA A 380 -3.11 36.75 -13.01
CA ALA A 380 -3.23 37.91 -13.90
C ALA A 380 -2.58 37.60 -15.24
N ASP A 381 -3.14 38.19 -16.29
CA ASP A 381 -2.57 38.15 -17.63
C ASP A 381 -2.66 39.47 -18.36
N VAL A 382 -1.85 39.60 -19.37
CA VAL A 382 -1.78 40.75 -20.25
C VAL A 382 -1.81 40.32 -21.71
N ARG A 383 -2.40 41.14 -22.56
CA ARG A 383 -2.36 41.01 -24.00
C ARG A 383 -1.16 41.79 -24.53
N PHE A 384 -0.18 41.10 -25.11
CA PHE A 384 1.02 41.71 -25.69
C PHE A 384 0.77 42.24 -27.11
N THR A 385 -0.07 41.53 -27.87
CA THR A 385 -0.54 41.88 -29.20
C THR A 385 -1.98 41.43 -29.39
N ASP A 386 -2.61 41.77 -30.51
CA ASP A 386 -3.99 41.32 -30.82
C ASP A 386 -4.13 39.79 -30.79
N ASN A 387 -3.07 39.05 -30.96
CA ASN A 387 -3.06 37.60 -31.06
C ASN A 387 -2.31 36.88 -29.91
N LEU A 388 -1.52 37.59 -29.11
CA LEU A 388 -0.63 36.99 -28.12
C LEU A 388 -0.93 37.54 -26.73
N SER A 389 -1.23 36.62 -25.81
CA SER A 389 -1.44 36.93 -24.40
C SER A 389 -0.56 36.03 -23.52
N GLY A 390 -0.28 36.44 -22.30
CA GLY A 390 0.41 35.61 -21.33
C GLY A 390 0.16 36.07 -19.92
N GLY A 391 0.33 35.17 -18.98
CA GLY A 391 0.01 35.43 -17.59
C GLY A 391 0.73 34.53 -16.61
N VAL A 392 0.51 34.85 -15.34
CA VAL A 392 1.00 34.08 -14.19
C VAL A 392 -0.13 33.81 -13.22
N ALA A 393 -0.04 32.71 -12.49
CA ALA A 393 -0.98 32.37 -11.43
C ALA A 393 -0.26 31.70 -10.26
N MET A 394 -0.92 31.76 -9.12
CA MET A 394 -0.58 30.99 -7.91
C MET A 394 -1.78 30.15 -7.51
N ASN A 395 -1.51 28.95 -6.97
CA ASN A 395 -2.54 28.07 -6.42
C ASN A 395 -2.18 27.68 -4.98
N VAL A 396 -3.21 27.55 -4.15
CA VAL A 396 -3.15 26.92 -2.84
C VAL A 396 -4.22 25.84 -2.78
N GLY A 397 -3.76 24.60 -2.65
CA GLY A 397 -4.59 23.41 -2.54
C GLY A 397 -4.56 22.82 -1.14
N GLN A 398 -5.69 22.32 -0.66
CA GLN A 398 -5.79 21.54 0.58
C GLN A 398 -6.60 20.27 0.31
N HIS A 399 -6.05 19.12 0.72
CA HIS A 399 -6.70 17.81 0.62
C HIS A 399 -6.79 17.18 2.00
N ASN A 400 -7.95 16.61 2.31
CA ASN A 400 -8.14 15.76 3.47
C ASN A 400 -8.57 14.39 2.96
N ALA A 401 -7.70 13.40 3.17
CA ALA A 401 -7.90 12.05 2.67
C ALA A 401 -8.06 11.06 3.82
N ASP A 402 -9.09 10.23 3.72
CA ASP A 402 -9.41 9.19 4.68
C ASP A 402 -9.27 7.80 4.04
N TYR A 403 -8.58 6.90 4.71
CA TYR A 403 -8.46 5.49 4.33
C TYR A 403 -9.63 4.67 4.85
N SER A 404 -10.13 3.73 4.08
CA SER A 404 -11.28 2.87 4.44
C SER A 404 -11.01 1.96 5.64
N GLY A 405 -9.90 1.90 6.24
CA GLY A 405 -9.60 1.16 7.48
C GLY A 405 -9.36 2.08 8.67
N GLY A 406 -9.47 3.39 8.45
CA GLY A 406 -9.07 4.45 9.38
C GLY A 406 -7.64 4.92 9.12
N GLY A 407 -7.33 6.12 9.62
CA GLY A 407 -6.17 6.88 9.25
C GLY A 407 -6.37 7.63 7.92
N GLY A 408 -5.31 8.24 7.42
CA GLY A 408 -5.37 9.09 6.22
C GLY A 408 -4.16 10.00 6.11
N TYR A 409 -4.33 11.13 5.42
CA TYR A 409 -3.33 12.21 5.36
C TYR A 409 -3.99 13.55 5.03
N LYS A 410 -3.28 14.62 5.35
CA LYS A 410 -3.60 15.97 4.87
C LYS A 410 -2.47 16.43 3.96
N LEU A 411 -2.83 16.99 2.81
CA LEU A 411 -1.89 17.62 1.87
C LEU A 411 -2.20 19.11 1.80
N GLN A 412 -1.16 19.94 1.89
CA GLN A 412 -1.16 21.33 1.48
C GLN A 412 -0.22 21.48 0.28
N ASP A 413 -0.77 21.92 -0.84
CA ASP A 413 -0.05 22.28 -2.07
C ASP A 413 0.04 23.80 -2.19
N ILE A 414 1.21 24.31 -2.55
CA ILE A 414 1.42 25.73 -2.91
C ILE A 414 2.22 25.74 -4.20
N SER A 415 1.61 26.26 -5.27
CA SER A 415 2.22 26.23 -6.60
C SER A 415 2.13 27.56 -7.34
N GLY A 416 3.04 27.74 -8.28
CA GLY A 416 3.09 28.84 -9.24
C GLY A 416 3.05 28.33 -10.67
N LEU A 417 2.45 29.10 -11.56
CA LEU A 417 2.30 28.76 -12.97
C LEU A 417 2.47 29.99 -13.86
N GLY A 418 3.16 29.79 -15.00
CA GLY A 418 3.23 30.77 -16.09
C GLY A 418 2.67 30.20 -17.39
N TYR A 419 1.97 31.02 -18.19
CA TYR A 419 1.37 30.57 -19.44
C TYR A 419 1.42 31.62 -20.53
N VAL A 420 1.31 31.17 -21.78
CA VAL A 420 1.21 32.00 -22.97
C VAL A 420 0.20 31.39 -23.94
N THR A 421 -0.56 32.23 -24.65
CA THR A 421 -1.56 31.81 -25.64
C THR A 421 -1.45 32.64 -26.90
N TYR A 422 -1.53 31.98 -28.06
CA TYR A 422 -1.64 32.63 -29.35
C TYR A 422 -2.96 32.25 -30.03
N HIS A 423 -3.69 33.25 -30.53
CA HIS A 423 -4.96 33.08 -31.24
C HIS A 423 -4.86 33.70 -32.64
N GLN A 424 -5.36 32.99 -33.64
CA GLN A 424 -5.50 33.51 -34.99
C GLN A 424 -6.70 32.90 -35.71
N GLY A 425 -7.67 33.72 -36.10
CA GLY A 425 -8.94 33.23 -36.63
C GLY A 425 -9.68 32.34 -35.63
N GLY A 426 -10.12 31.18 -36.05
CA GLY A 426 -10.70 30.16 -35.17
C GLY A 426 -9.67 29.33 -34.40
N GLY A 427 -8.38 29.42 -34.74
CA GLY A 427 -7.32 28.60 -34.14
C GLY A 427 -6.71 29.21 -32.90
N TYR A 428 -6.32 28.37 -31.96
CA TYR A 428 -5.53 28.75 -30.80
C TYR A 428 -4.49 27.70 -30.46
N ILE A 429 -3.38 28.13 -29.89
CA ILE A 429 -2.36 27.30 -29.26
C ILE A 429 -1.85 28.01 -28.02
N GLY A 430 -1.62 27.26 -26.94
CA GLY A 430 -1.04 27.81 -25.74
C GLY A 430 -0.18 26.80 -25.02
N GLY A 431 0.71 27.31 -24.19
CA GLY A 431 1.59 26.50 -23.34
C GLY A 431 1.65 27.06 -21.93
N TYR A 432 1.94 26.21 -20.98
CA TYR A 432 2.12 26.57 -19.58
C TYR A 432 3.18 25.70 -18.92
N VAL A 433 3.76 26.24 -17.85
CA VAL A 433 4.67 25.53 -16.94
C VAL A 433 4.28 25.83 -15.52
N ASP A 434 4.37 24.82 -14.66
CA ASP A 434 4.03 24.90 -13.24
C ASP A 434 5.10 24.28 -12.36
N PHE A 435 5.17 24.73 -11.12
CA PHE A 435 5.99 24.14 -10.06
C PHE A 435 5.36 24.43 -8.71
N GLY A 436 5.52 23.50 -7.76
CA GLY A 436 4.95 23.64 -6.44
C GLY A 436 5.64 22.81 -5.37
N GLN A 437 5.24 23.08 -4.13
CA GLN A 437 5.66 22.36 -2.93
C GLN A 437 4.44 21.70 -2.29
N ASP A 438 4.66 20.47 -1.86
CA ASP A 438 3.67 19.60 -1.24
C ASP A 438 4.08 19.34 0.21
N ASN A 439 3.23 19.67 1.17
CA ASN A 439 3.42 19.36 2.58
C ASN A 439 2.37 18.36 3.03
N PHE A 440 2.81 17.16 3.41
CA PHE A 440 1.95 16.14 3.97
C PHE A 440 2.03 16.16 5.49
N SER A 441 0.90 16.40 6.14
CA SER A 441 0.74 16.31 7.59
C SER A 441 -0.27 15.23 7.95
N ASP A 442 -0.26 14.82 9.22
CA ASP A 442 -1.20 13.84 9.75
C ASP A 442 -1.27 12.56 8.87
N ILE A 443 -0.12 12.15 8.29
CA ILE A 443 -0.03 10.83 7.67
C ILE A 443 -0.23 9.81 8.78
N GLU A 444 -1.32 9.04 8.70
CA GLU A 444 -1.70 8.08 9.73
C GLU A 444 -2.04 6.74 9.10
N ARG A 445 -1.34 5.69 9.54
CA ARG A 445 -1.61 4.31 9.17
C ARG A 445 -2.15 3.56 10.40
N ARG A 446 -3.41 3.15 10.32
CA ARG A 446 -4.09 2.41 11.38
C ARG A 446 -3.82 0.91 11.25
N ILE A 447 -3.37 0.28 12.34
CA ILE A 447 -3.01 -1.13 12.41
C ILE A 447 -3.85 -1.82 13.47
N GLN A 448 -4.45 -2.96 13.13
CA GLN A 448 -5.14 -3.83 14.07
C GLN A 448 -4.17 -4.92 14.54
N LEU A 449 -4.00 -5.05 15.85
CA LEU A 449 -3.17 -6.06 16.52
C LEU A 449 -4.01 -6.75 17.62
N GLY A 450 -4.72 -7.81 17.28
CA GLY A 450 -5.73 -8.36 18.18
C GLY A 450 -6.83 -7.34 18.48
N ASN A 451 -7.04 -6.99 19.74
CA ASN A 451 -7.97 -5.93 20.15
C ASN A 451 -7.33 -4.53 20.11
N TYR A 452 -6.00 -4.43 20.04
CA TYR A 452 -5.31 -3.16 20.04
C TYR A 452 -5.35 -2.50 18.66
N VAL A 453 -5.70 -1.22 18.66
CA VAL A 453 -5.60 -0.37 17.47
C VAL A 453 -4.41 0.56 17.66
N ARG A 454 -3.42 0.45 16.80
CA ARG A 454 -2.25 1.31 16.77
C ARG A 454 -2.33 2.26 15.60
N ASN A 455 -1.99 3.51 15.82
CA ASN A 455 -1.91 4.53 14.79
C ASN A 455 -0.44 4.96 14.62
N GLU A 456 0.17 4.56 13.52
CA GLU A 456 1.48 5.05 13.14
C GLU A 456 1.32 6.40 12.44
N THR A 457 2.06 7.40 12.88
CA THR A 457 1.94 8.78 12.39
C THR A 457 3.24 9.28 11.79
N ALA A 458 3.15 10.11 10.75
CA ALA A 458 4.30 10.70 10.08
C ALA A 458 3.98 12.07 9.47
N LYS A 459 5.03 12.71 8.94
CA LYS A 459 4.98 13.86 8.04
C LYS A 459 5.94 13.62 6.88
N ALA A 460 5.63 14.20 5.73
CA ALA A 460 6.51 14.16 4.56
C ALA A 460 6.40 15.48 3.81
N ASP A 461 7.48 15.83 3.13
CA ASP A 461 7.53 16.94 2.18
C ASP A 461 7.63 16.40 0.76
N GLY A 462 7.24 17.21 -0.20
CA GLY A 462 7.31 16.87 -1.60
C GLY A 462 7.37 18.11 -2.48
N ASN A 463 7.47 17.88 -3.76
CA ASN A 463 7.38 18.93 -4.76
C ASN A 463 6.87 18.37 -6.08
N HIS A 464 6.33 19.25 -6.90
CA HIS A 464 5.97 18.90 -8.26
C HIS A 464 6.44 19.95 -9.26
N MET A 465 6.60 19.51 -10.50
CA MET A 465 6.91 20.36 -11.64
C MET A 465 6.33 19.76 -12.90
N GLY A 466 5.78 20.62 -13.74
CA GLY A 466 5.18 20.17 -14.97
C GLY A 466 4.91 21.27 -15.98
N GLY A 467 4.09 20.92 -16.95
CA GLY A 467 3.64 21.84 -17.96
C GLY A 467 2.88 21.14 -19.07
N GLY A 468 2.33 21.92 -19.97
CA GLY A 468 1.56 21.38 -21.08
C GLY A 468 1.47 22.32 -22.27
N VAL A 469 1.05 21.74 -23.38
CA VAL A 469 0.68 22.46 -24.60
C VAL A 469 -0.72 22.05 -24.98
N THR A 470 -1.58 23.04 -25.24
CA THR A 470 -2.95 22.84 -25.70
C THR A 470 -3.21 23.62 -26.98
N GLY A 471 -4.03 23.08 -27.84
CA GLY A 471 -4.45 23.78 -29.06
C GLY A 471 -5.75 23.25 -29.59
N GLY A 472 -6.42 24.06 -30.38
CA GLY A 472 -7.70 23.69 -30.94
C GLY A 472 -8.17 24.65 -32.03
N TRP A 473 -9.37 24.39 -32.52
CA TRP A 473 -10.00 25.19 -33.57
C TRP A 473 -11.48 25.37 -33.26
N TRP A 474 -11.97 26.62 -33.38
CA TRP A 474 -13.37 26.99 -33.25
C TRP A 474 -14.02 27.13 -34.62
N PHE A 475 -15.17 26.52 -34.78
CA PHE A 475 -16.12 26.73 -35.88
C PHE A 475 -17.31 27.54 -35.36
N ASP A 476 -17.49 28.74 -35.85
CA ASP A 476 -18.54 29.65 -35.41
C ASP A 476 -19.83 29.49 -36.23
N PHE A 477 -20.97 29.34 -35.53
CA PHE A 477 -22.30 29.17 -36.10
C PHE A 477 -23.28 30.12 -35.40
N SER A 478 -23.31 31.37 -35.77
CA SER A 478 -24.23 32.40 -35.18
C SER A 478 -24.14 32.47 -33.64
N SER A 479 -25.04 31.76 -32.92
CA SER A 479 -25.10 31.76 -31.44
C SER A 479 -24.36 30.56 -30.79
N LEU A 480 -23.68 29.76 -31.61
CA LEU A 480 -22.99 28.56 -31.18
C LEU A 480 -21.61 28.51 -31.79
N ARG A 481 -20.61 28.15 -30.99
CA ARG A 481 -19.29 27.73 -31.51
C ARG A 481 -18.94 26.34 -31.01
N THR A 482 -18.20 25.59 -31.79
CA THR A 482 -17.79 24.23 -31.44
C THR A 482 -16.48 23.90 -32.11
N GLY A 483 -15.73 22.96 -31.54
CA GLY A 483 -14.50 22.54 -32.17
C GLY A 483 -13.70 21.52 -31.39
N PRO A 484 -12.74 20.87 -32.08
CA PRO A 484 -11.81 19.94 -31.47
C PRO A 484 -10.70 20.68 -30.70
N PHE A 485 -10.15 19.99 -29.72
CA PHE A 485 -8.92 20.39 -29.07
C PHE A 485 -8.05 19.18 -28.72
N ALA A 486 -6.77 19.43 -28.57
CA ALA A 486 -5.80 18.46 -28.08
C ALA A 486 -4.91 19.11 -27.03
N THR A 487 -4.51 18.35 -26.02
CA THR A 487 -3.56 18.76 -25.00
C THR A 487 -2.55 17.65 -24.75
N VAL A 488 -1.30 18.00 -24.55
CA VAL A 488 -0.28 17.10 -23.99
C VAL A 488 0.25 17.77 -22.74
N GLU A 489 0.17 17.05 -21.62
CA GLU A 489 0.58 17.53 -20.30
C GLU A 489 1.56 16.54 -19.67
N TRP A 490 2.68 17.02 -19.16
CA TRP A 490 3.62 16.23 -18.37
C TRP A 490 3.69 16.78 -16.96
N GLN A 491 3.80 15.88 -15.99
CA GLN A 491 3.95 16.21 -14.58
C GLN A 491 4.93 15.25 -13.93
N THR A 492 5.72 15.75 -13.00
CA THR A 492 6.57 14.97 -12.11
C THR A 492 6.27 15.38 -10.68
N VAL A 493 5.74 14.47 -9.88
CA VAL A 493 5.51 14.63 -8.45
C VAL A 493 6.56 13.82 -7.69
N LYS A 494 7.20 14.43 -6.69
CA LYS A 494 8.18 13.79 -5.81
C LYS A 494 7.70 13.93 -4.37
N VAL A 495 7.75 12.82 -3.63
CA VAL A 495 7.54 12.79 -2.18
C VAL A 495 8.84 12.32 -1.55
N ASP A 496 9.40 13.10 -0.64
CA ASP A 496 10.64 12.77 0.03
C ASP A 496 10.48 11.54 0.93
N GLY A 497 11.58 10.85 1.23
CA GLY A 497 11.58 9.73 2.15
C GLY A 497 11.20 10.21 3.55
N TYR A 498 10.42 9.40 4.26
CA TYR A 498 9.97 9.72 5.61
C TYR A 498 9.95 8.48 6.49
N SER A 499 9.88 8.69 7.80
CA SER A 499 9.70 7.65 8.81
C SER A 499 8.47 7.94 9.67
N GLU A 500 7.75 6.89 10.00
CA GLU A 500 6.72 6.94 11.05
C GLU A 500 7.40 7.20 12.41
N ASN A 501 6.66 7.83 13.31
CA ASN A 501 7.18 8.20 14.61
C ASN A 501 7.35 6.95 15.50
N GLY A 502 8.43 6.91 16.26
CA GLY A 502 8.66 5.83 17.22
C GLY A 502 9.57 4.72 16.71
N ILE A 503 9.81 3.79 17.62
CA ILE A 503 10.68 2.61 17.44
C ILE A 503 9.96 1.32 17.87
N ASP A 504 8.63 1.38 17.98
CA ASP A 504 7.84 0.19 18.27
C ASP A 504 7.94 -0.85 17.15
N SER A 505 7.32 -1.99 17.37
CA SER A 505 7.45 -3.12 16.45
C SER A 505 6.96 -2.80 15.02
N SER A 506 5.99 -1.88 14.85
CA SER A 506 5.29 -1.65 13.58
C SER A 506 5.61 -0.33 12.87
N ALA A 507 6.33 0.60 13.52
CA ALA A 507 6.75 1.85 12.91
C ALA A 507 7.73 1.60 11.75
N MET A 508 7.49 2.26 10.61
CA MET A 508 8.19 2.00 9.36
C MET A 508 8.81 3.26 8.77
N TRP A 509 9.83 3.07 7.95
CA TRP A 509 10.38 4.09 7.08
C TRP A 509 10.02 3.78 5.63
N PHE A 510 9.92 4.84 4.80
CA PHE A 510 9.60 4.78 3.38
C PHE A 510 10.63 5.59 2.60
N SER A 511 11.06 5.04 1.47
CA SER A 511 11.98 5.75 0.57
C SER A 511 11.26 6.87 -0.19
N ARG A 512 12.06 7.77 -0.76
CA ARG A 512 11.59 8.77 -1.72
C ARG A 512 10.81 8.13 -2.85
N GLN A 513 9.73 8.78 -3.27
CA GLN A 513 8.88 8.37 -4.38
C GLN A 513 8.90 9.40 -5.50
N GLN A 514 8.70 8.95 -6.73
CA GLN A 514 8.48 9.79 -7.89
C GLN A 514 7.33 9.24 -8.72
N ARG A 515 6.40 10.11 -9.10
CA ARG A 515 5.29 9.85 -10.00
C ARG A 515 5.43 10.75 -11.22
N ASP A 516 5.77 10.15 -12.35
CA ASP A 516 5.77 10.82 -13.63
C ASP A 516 4.44 10.57 -14.34
N SER A 517 3.86 11.58 -14.98
CA SER A 517 2.63 11.53 -15.77
C SER A 517 2.87 12.18 -17.11
N LEU A 518 2.36 11.60 -18.18
CA LEU A 518 2.35 12.18 -19.52
C LEU A 518 0.99 11.93 -20.15
N VAL A 519 0.11 12.91 -20.00
CA VAL A 519 -1.29 12.79 -20.43
C VAL A 519 -1.49 13.42 -21.80
N SER A 520 -1.95 12.61 -22.74
CA SER A 520 -2.47 13.04 -24.04
C SER A 520 -3.99 13.12 -23.96
N THR A 521 -4.57 14.28 -24.28
CA THR A 521 -6.01 14.55 -24.26
C THR A 521 -6.49 14.89 -25.67
N LEU A 522 -7.57 14.24 -26.11
CA LEU A 522 -8.28 14.60 -27.32
C LEU A 522 -9.75 14.84 -26.96
N GLY A 523 -10.27 15.99 -27.34
CA GLY A 523 -11.62 16.36 -26.94
C GLY A 523 -12.36 17.22 -27.95
N TRP A 524 -13.60 17.42 -27.63
CA TRP A 524 -14.51 18.28 -28.39
C TRP A 524 -15.29 19.17 -27.44
N ARG A 525 -15.35 20.47 -27.75
CA ARG A 525 -16.03 21.51 -26.96
C ARG A 525 -17.16 22.12 -27.77
N LEU A 526 -18.25 22.43 -27.06
CA LEU A 526 -19.41 23.17 -27.51
C LEU A 526 -19.63 24.37 -26.60
N GLU A 527 -19.89 25.56 -27.15
CA GLU A 527 -20.18 26.76 -26.39
C GLU A 527 -21.29 27.56 -27.09
N GLY A 528 -22.29 27.96 -26.31
CA GLY A 528 -23.37 28.81 -26.78
C GLY A 528 -23.16 30.25 -26.35
N HIS A 529 -23.79 31.20 -27.08
CA HIS A 529 -23.87 32.62 -26.71
C HIS A 529 -25.31 33.07 -26.70
N TRP A 530 -25.78 33.53 -25.55
CA TRP A 530 -27.16 33.94 -25.35
C TRP A 530 -27.23 35.23 -24.55
N GLN A 531 -27.88 36.25 -25.13
CA GLN A 531 -28.10 37.56 -24.45
C GLN A 531 -29.33 37.47 -23.54
N ALA A 532 -29.12 37.61 -22.24
CA ALA A 532 -30.17 37.69 -21.22
C ALA A 532 -30.18 39.08 -20.57
N GLY A 533 -31.01 39.96 -21.11
CA GLY A 533 -30.98 41.36 -20.72
C GLY A 533 -29.65 42.04 -21.06
N ASN A 534 -28.95 42.57 -20.05
CA ASN A 534 -27.62 43.17 -20.22
C ASN A 534 -26.46 42.21 -20.01
N THR A 535 -26.76 40.94 -19.71
CA THR A 535 -25.75 39.92 -19.44
C THR A 535 -25.64 38.96 -20.60
N MET A 536 -24.41 38.71 -21.11
CA MET A 536 -24.13 37.65 -22.05
C MET A 536 -23.87 36.36 -21.27
N LEU A 537 -24.65 35.32 -21.56
CA LEU A 537 -24.50 34.00 -20.99
C LEU A 537 -23.86 33.07 -22.02
N SER A 538 -22.84 32.33 -21.62
CA SER A 538 -22.13 31.37 -22.47
C SER A 538 -22.09 29.98 -21.79
N PRO A 539 -23.15 29.14 -21.95
CA PRO A 539 -23.10 27.76 -21.51
C PRO A 539 -22.11 26.98 -22.37
N TYR A 540 -21.36 26.07 -21.75
CA TYR A 540 -20.43 25.21 -22.44
C TYR A 540 -20.55 23.74 -21.99
N ALA A 541 -20.16 22.85 -22.87
CA ALA A 541 -19.97 21.42 -22.60
C ALA A 541 -18.72 20.92 -23.32
N GLU A 542 -17.99 20.06 -22.67
CA GLU A 542 -16.77 19.45 -23.20
C GLU A 542 -16.77 17.98 -22.87
N ILE A 543 -16.31 17.15 -23.80
CA ILE A 543 -16.00 15.75 -23.58
C ILE A 543 -14.62 15.45 -24.14
N ALA A 544 -13.83 14.70 -23.40
CA ALA A 544 -12.49 14.33 -23.82
C ALA A 544 -12.13 12.89 -23.43
N TRP A 545 -11.25 12.33 -24.22
CA TRP A 545 -10.53 11.10 -23.95
C TRP A 545 -9.11 11.45 -23.51
N ASN A 546 -8.62 10.76 -22.48
CA ASN A 546 -7.32 10.99 -21.89
C ASN A 546 -6.53 9.68 -21.83
N HIS A 547 -5.22 9.77 -22.05
CA HIS A 547 -4.30 8.65 -21.93
C HIS A 547 -3.01 9.10 -21.25
N ASP A 548 -2.64 8.43 -20.15
CA ASP A 548 -1.37 8.65 -19.43
C ASP A 548 -0.37 7.56 -19.79
N ASP A 549 0.61 7.90 -20.61
CA ASP A 549 1.69 7.00 -21.03
C ASP A 549 2.60 6.55 -19.89
N LYS A 550 2.57 7.25 -18.73
CA LYS A 550 3.42 7.00 -17.56
C LYS A 550 2.66 6.42 -16.36
N ALA A 551 1.41 6.00 -16.54
CA ALA A 551 0.64 5.34 -15.50
C ALA A 551 1.07 3.87 -15.32
N ASP A 552 2.36 3.65 -15.03
CA ASP A 552 2.93 2.32 -14.82
C ASP A 552 2.93 1.96 -13.32
N PRO A 553 2.91 0.65 -12.97
CA PRO A 553 3.05 0.21 -11.60
C PRO A 553 4.32 0.74 -10.94
N ARG A 554 4.20 1.39 -9.77
CA ARG A 554 5.32 1.94 -9.00
C ARG A 554 5.51 1.16 -7.72
N ALA A 555 6.74 0.71 -7.47
CA ALA A 555 7.10 0.11 -6.20
C ALA A 555 7.56 1.19 -5.20
N VAL A 556 7.14 1.04 -3.95
CA VAL A 556 7.62 1.82 -2.82
C VAL A 556 8.50 0.93 -1.96
N THR A 557 9.71 1.40 -1.66
CA THR A 557 10.64 0.71 -0.77
C THR A 557 10.37 1.12 0.67
N ALA A 558 10.30 0.14 1.55
CA ALA A 558 10.01 0.35 2.97
C ALA A 558 10.76 -0.66 3.86
N GLY A 559 10.82 -0.39 5.14
CA GLY A 559 11.34 -1.29 6.18
C GLY A 559 10.88 -0.86 7.57
N LEU A 560 11.12 -1.68 8.58
CA LEU A 560 10.83 -1.32 9.98
C LEU A 560 11.88 -0.35 10.53
N ASN A 561 11.48 0.55 11.44
CA ASN A 561 12.41 1.38 12.21
C ASN A 561 13.19 0.54 13.25
N SER A 562 12.57 -0.55 13.74
CA SER A 562 13.06 -1.37 14.85
C SER A 562 13.88 -2.60 14.44
N MET A 563 13.95 -2.92 13.13
CA MET A 563 14.66 -4.10 12.61
C MET A 563 15.17 -3.82 11.20
N PRO A 564 16.43 -4.18 10.86
CA PRO A 564 16.93 -4.05 9.50
C PRO A 564 16.17 -4.99 8.54
N GLY A 565 16.26 -4.67 7.27
CA GLY A 565 15.54 -5.30 6.16
C GLY A 565 14.83 -4.24 5.36
N SER A 566 14.76 -4.46 4.06
CA SER A 566 14.02 -3.58 3.15
C SER A 566 13.38 -4.39 2.03
N PHE A 567 12.25 -3.91 1.57
CA PHE A 567 11.51 -4.52 0.48
C PHE A 567 10.80 -3.45 -0.34
N SER A 568 10.57 -3.76 -1.59
CA SER A 568 9.87 -2.87 -2.52
C SER A 568 8.64 -3.61 -3.06
N LEU A 569 7.46 -3.06 -2.81
CA LEU A 569 6.21 -3.60 -3.32
C LEU A 569 5.44 -2.56 -4.12
N VAL A 570 4.81 -3.03 -5.19
CA VAL A 570 3.91 -2.20 -6.00
C VAL A 570 2.71 -1.79 -5.13
N GLY A 571 2.40 -0.49 -5.15
CA GLY A 571 1.23 0.09 -4.51
C GLY A 571 0.12 0.39 -5.51
N PHE A 572 -0.51 1.56 -5.33
CA PHE A 572 -1.55 2.06 -6.22
C PHE A 572 -1.03 2.21 -7.65
N THR A 573 -1.81 1.71 -8.60
CA THR A 573 -1.53 1.81 -10.05
C THR A 573 -2.73 2.48 -10.72
N PRO A 574 -2.59 3.69 -11.26
CA PRO A 574 -3.70 4.36 -11.94
C PRO A 574 -4.01 3.70 -13.29
N ASP A 575 -5.28 3.77 -13.72
CA ASP A 575 -5.66 3.41 -15.08
C ASP A 575 -4.99 4.34 -16.09
N LYS A 576 -4.57 3.78 -17.22
CA LYS A 576 -3.91 4.55 -18.29
C LYS A 576 -4.88 5.40 -19.10
N THR A 577 -6.16 5.03 -19.13
CA THR A 577 -7.13 5.66 -20.03
C THR A 577 -8.44 5.94 -19.33
N TRP A 578 -8.97 7.16 -19.51
CA TRP A 578 -10.25 7.57 -18.94
C TRP A 578 -10.93 8.65 -19.78
N GLY A 579 -12.23 8.86 -19.56
CA GLY A 579 -12.98 9.98 -20.10
C GLY A 579 -13.12 11.12 -19.09
N THR A 580 -13.22 12.35 -19.59
CA THR A 580 -13.65 13.52 -18.81
C THR A 580 -14.83 14.20 -19.48
N ALA A 581 -15.73 14.74 -18.67
CA ALA A 581 -16.84 15.58 -19.11
C ALA A 581 -16.89 16.85 -18.25
N ASP A 582 -16.90 17.98 -18.90
CA ASP A 582 -17.01 19.30 -18.26
C ASP A 582 -18.24 20.01 -18.78
N VAL A 583 -19.03 20.61 -17.89
CA VAL A 583 -20.17 21.44 -18.23
C VAL A 583 -20.16 22.69 -17.36
N GLY A 584 -20.59 23.81 -17.92
CA GLY A 584 -20.63 25.04 -17.15
C GLY A 584 -21.31 26.20 -17.85
N LEU A 585 -21.28 27.32 -17.17
CA LEU A 585 -21.86 28.59 -17.61
C LEU A 585 -20.89 29.72 -17.28
N SER A 586 -20.52 30.49 -18.28
CA SER A 586 -19.89 31.81 -18.11
C SER A 586 -20.91 32.92 -18.27
N ALA A 587 -20.75 33.99 -17.53
CA ALA A 587 -21.61 35.17 -17.58
C ALA A 587 -20.77 36.46 -17.62
N GLN A 588 -20.99 37.29 -18.65
CA GLN A 588 -20.39 38.62 -18.76
C GLN A 588 -21.38 39.64 -18.16
N PHE A 589 -21.13 40.11 -16.93
CA PHE A 589 -22.03 41.00 -16.20
C PHE A 589 -21.89 42.46 -16.65
N THR A 590 -20.63 42.85 -16.91
CA THR A 590 -20.29 44.19 -17.44
C THR A 590 -19.17 44.04 -18.47
N GLN A 591 -18.74 45.11 -19.11
CA GLN A 591 -17.58 45.07 -20.01
C GLN A 591 -16.30 44.62 -19.31
N ALA A 592 -16.18 44.88 -17.99
CA ALA A 592 -15.01 44.56 -17.20
C ALA A 592 -15.17 43.28 -16.36
N LEU A 593 -16.39 42.95 -15.88
CA LEU A 593 -16.61 41.88 -14.92
C LEU A 593 -17.30 40.67 -15.55
N SER A 594 -16.70 39.51 -15.44
CA SER A 594 -17.30 38.23 -15.77
C SER A 594 -17.07 37.18 -14.68
N GLY A 595 -17.87 36.12 -14.71
CA GLY A 595 -17.74 35.00 -13.80
C GLY A 595 -18.11 33.69 -14.49
N TRP A 596 -17.79 32.58 -13.87
CA TRP A 596 -18.15 31.25 -14.35
C TRP A 596 -18.45 30.29 -13.21
N LEU A 597 -19.26 29.29 -13.52
CA LEU A 597 -19.53 28.12 -12.70
C LEU A 597 -19.40 26.90 -13.60
N GLY A 598 -18.64 25.90 -13.17
CA GLY A 598 -18.43 24.67 -13.92
C GLY A 598 -18.46 23.43 -13.03
N TYR A 599 -18.78 22.33 -13.66
CA TYR A 599 -18.64 20.97 -13.10
C TYR A 599 -17.76 20.14 -14.02
N SER A 600 -16.86 19.36 -13.43
CA SER A 600 -15.97 18.42 -14.10
C SER A 600 -16.11 17.03 -13.50
N GLY A 601 -16.21 16.02 -14.33
CA GLY A 601 -16.28 14.62 -13.89
C GLY A 601 -15.38 13.71 -14.71
N ARG A 602 -14.76 12.74 -14.01
CA ARG A 602 -13.95 11.65 -14.58
C ARG A 602 -14.79 10.37 -14.65
N PHE A 603 -14.78 9.68 -15.78
CA PHE A 603 -15.55 8.46 -16.00
C PHE A 603 -14.73 7.41 -16.78
N SER A 604 -15.20 6.17 -16.80
CA SER A 604 -14.49 5.02 -17.43
C SER A 604 -13.08 4.81 -16.88
N ASP A 605 -12.93 4.98 -15.56
CA ASP A 605 -11.72 4.74 -14.81
C ASP A 605 -12.04 3.80 -13.64
N ASN A 606 -11.33 2.68 -13.56
CA ASN A 606 -11.54 1.67 -12.52
C ASN A 606 -10.61 1.87 -11.31
N SER A 607 -9.62 2.75 -11.43
CA SER A 607 -8.65 3.03 -10.38
C SER A 607 -9.08 4.17 -9.48
N GLN A 608 -9.72 5.19 -10.06
CA GLN A 608 -10.13 6.39 -9.34
C GLN A 608 -11.35 7.08 -9.93
N LYS A 609 -12.01 7.88 -9.11
CA LYS A 609 -13.10 8.78 -9.48
C LYS A 609 -12.77 10.18 -9.03
N TYR A 610 -13.09 11.15 -9.85
CA TYR A 610 -12.92 12.55 -9.51
C TYR A 610 -14.10 13.35 -10.03
N ASN A 611 -14.69 14.17 -9.17
CA ASN A 611 -15.74 15.14 -9.51
C ASN A 611 -15.40 16.46 -8.86
N SER A 612 -15.57 17.57 -9.58
CA SER A 612 -15.36 18.88 -8.99
C SER A 612 -16.36 19.91 -9.48
N VAL A 613 -16.58 20.91 -8.63
CA VAL A 613 -17.31 22.13 -8.96
C VAL A 613 -16.34 23.29 -8.82
N ASN A 614 -16.29 24.15 -9.85
CA ASN A 614 -15.45 25.33 -9.81
C ASN A 614 -16.29 26.60 -10.04
N VAL A 615 -15.91 27.65 -9.35
CA VAL A 615 -16.49 28.98 -9.51
C VAL A 615 -15.36 30.00 -9.59
N GLY A 616 -15.50 30.99 -10.45
CA GLY A 616 -14.49 32.04 -10.55
C GLY A 616 -15.04 33.37 -11.04
N LEU A 617 -14.23 34.38 -10.85
CA LEU A 617 -14.45 35.74 -11.29
C LEU A 617 -13.24 36.25 -12.07
N LYS A 618 -13.49 37.06 -13.06
CA LYS A 618 -12.48 37.76 -13.86
C LYS A 618 -12.85 39.24 -13.97
N TYR A 619 -11.87 40.09 -13.77
CA TYR A 619 -11.98 41.52 -13.98
C TYR A 619 -10.94 41.97 -15.00
N ALA A 620 -11.41 42.73 -15.98
CA ALA A 620 -10.62 43.27 -17.08
C ALA A 620 -10.53 44.79 -16.95
N PHE A 621 -9.33 45.34 -17.24
CA PHE A 621 -9.04 46.77 -17.13
C PHE A 621 -9.02 47.45 -18.48
#